data_0a684a24ea3cbd674fc5e815aae472c8
#
_entry.id   0a684a24ea3cbd674fc5e815aae472c8
#
_cell.length_a   1.000
_cell.length_b   1.000
_cell.length_c   1.000
_cell.angle_alpha   90.00
_cell.angle_beta   90.00
_cell.angle_gamma   90.00
#
_symmetry.space_group_name_H-M   'P 1'
#
loop_
_entity.id
_entity.type
_entity.pdbx_description
1 polymer ?
#
loop_
_entity_poly.entity_id
_entity_poly.type
_entity_poly.pdbx_seq_one_letter_code
_entity_poly.pdbx_strand_id
1 'polypeptide(L)'
;MKSKYSDNEAKSYIKKYAKRGVPKDLALRIYTTQLLGNDPTVVLHGGGNTSVKSSLNTLLGENEEIIYVKGSGKDMGNIEEDGFPALEMKNLLKMRKLTKLDDFQMVNYQRKYMLDTSFPNASVETLLHAFLPHKFVDHSHSNAILSLIDQPNPEKICKHVFGDEMGIVPYIMPGFELAKKASEVFDKNPNVKGLILLNHGIFTFANNAKESYERMIKYITKAENELSKKSKRTKVKKYIEKKISISEISNLIRQQIANKRGDDFERKVVHFYKPKFFDELVSHPNLKKFTNEGPVTPDHVIRIKSKPLIIDLSKEKSDNLEKIIIQSIENFKENYKKYFKRNHKYNSSASMLDPYPRLILIKGIGIFSTGPSFKAVSYTHLRAHETKR
;
A
#
# COMPACT_ATOMS: atom_id res chain seq x y z
N MET A 1 17.28 5.41 7.49
CA MET A 1 16.58 4.38 8.32
C MET A 1 17.60 3.48 9.00
N LYS A 2 17.27 2.88 10.17
CA LYS A 2 18.14 1.90 10.86
C LYS A 2 17.45 0.55 10.93
N SER A 3 18.22 -0.54 10.81
CA SER A 3 17.71 -1.89 11.07
C SER A 3 17.20 -2.03 12.49
N LYS A 4 16.08 -2.72 12.63
CA LYS A 4 15.49 -3.11 13.93
C LYS A 4 15.62 -4.61 14.19
N TYR A 5 16.32 -5.34 13.33
CA TYR A 5 16.51 -6.78 13.49
C TYR A 5 17.38 -7.10 14.71
N SER A 6 16.92 -8.03 15.53
CA SER A 6 17.64 -8.54 16.68
C SER A 6 17.69 -10.09 16.64
N ASP A 7 18.90 -10.64 16.70
CA ASP A 7 19.06 -12.11 16.72
C ASP A 7 18.40 -12.74 17.97
N ASN A 8 18.33 -12.02 19.10
CA ASN A 8 17.66 -12.50 20.32
C ASN A 8 16.14 -12.54 20.14
N GLU A 9 15.55 -11.48 19.52
CA GLU A 9 14.12 -11.47 19.21
C GLU A 9 13.77 -12.56 18.19
N ALA A 10 14.58 -12.76 17.15
CA ALA A 10 14.40 -13.82 16.17
C ALA A 10 14.36 -15.21 16.84
N LYS A 11 15.29 -15.47 17.78
CA LYS A 11 15.27 -16.69 18.58
C LYS A 11 14.01 -16.82 19.45
N SER A 12 13.55 -15.72 20.04
CA SER A 12 12.32 -15.69 20.83
C SER A 12 11.10 -16.03 19.98
N TYR A 13 11.00 -15.47 18.76
CA TYR A 13 9.94 -15.80 17.81
C TYR A 13 9.95 -17.27 17.43
N ILE A 14 11.11 -17.84 17.10
CA ILE A 14 11.24 -19.28 16.82
C ILE A 14 10.71 -20.12 17.99
N LYS A 15 11.10 -19.79 19.22
CA LYS A 15 10.63 -20.50 20.43
C LYS A 15 9.11 -20.36 20.64
N LYS A 16 8.58 -19.13 20.48
CA LYS A 16 7.15 -18.83 20.62
C LYS A 16 6.32 -19.67 19.65
N TYR A 17 6.70 -19.66 18.39
CA TYR A 17 5.93 -20.29 17.33
C TYR A 17 6.13 -21.81 17.24
N ALA A 18 7.29 -22.33 17.64
CA ALA A 18 7.52 -23.80 17.76
C ALA A 18 6.52 -24.44 18.67
N LYS A 19 6.11 -23.78 19.76
CA LYS A 19 5.07 -24.31 20.71
C LYS A 19 3.69 -24.43 20.05
N ARG A 20 3.48 -23.78 18.91
CA ARG A 20 2.24 -23.79 18.12
C ARG A 20 2.37 -24.67 16.86
N GLY A 21 3.46 -25.43 16.73
CA GLY A 21 3.73 -26.26 15.56
C GLY A 21 4.17 -25.52 14.31
N VAL A 22 4.48 -24.21 14.42
CA VAL A 22 4.88 -23.39 13.27
C VAL A 22 6.35 -23.64 12.92
N PRO A 23 6.69 -23.91 11.64
CA PRO A 23 8.07 -24.12 11.22
C PRO A 23 8.95 -22.90 11.48
N LYS A 24 10.24 -23.14 11.75
CA LYS A 24 11.25 -22.12 12.03
C LYS A 24 11.28 -21.02 10.96
N ASP A 25 11.22 -21.41 9.69
CA ASP A 25 11.28 -20.44 8.57
C ASP A 25 10.08 -19.50 8.55
N LEU A 26 8.87 -20.02 8.82
CA LEU A 26 7.68 -19.20 8.93
C LEU A 26 7.72 -18.31 10.18
N ALA A 27 8.22 -18.79 11.31
CA ALA A 27 8.39 -17.96 12.50
C ALA A 27 9.33 -16.76 12.24
N LEU A 28 10.46 -16.99 11.55
CA LEU A 28 11.37 -15.93 11.12
C LEU A 28 10.71 -14.98 10.11
N ARG A 29 9.87 -15.52 9.20
CA ARG A 29 9.12 -14.71 8.23
C ARG A 29 8.12 -13.80 8.93
N ILE A 30 7.37 -14.31 9.92
CA ILE A 30 6.45 -13.51 10.74
C ILE A 30 7.22 -12.37 11.42
N TYR A 31 8.33 -12.66 12.07
CA TYR A 31 9.18 -11.66 12.75
C TYR A 31 9.58 -10.54 11.80
N THR A 32 10.22 -10.86 10.67
CA THR A 32 10.70 -9.85 9.74
C THR A 32 9.56 -9.10 9.01
N THR A 33 8.43 -9.76 8.81
CA THR A 33 7.22 -9.10 8.28
C THR A 33 6.68 -8.05 9.25
N GLN A 34 6.60 -8.39 10.53
CA GLN A 34 6.15 -7.44 11.56
C GLN A 34 7.12 -6.27 11.70
N LEU A 35 8.43 -6.49 11.58
CA LEU A 35 9.42 -5.39 11.58
C LEU A 35 9.18 -4.40 10.43
N LEU A 36 8.87 -4.88 9.23
CA LEU A 36 8.52 -4.03 8.09
C LEU A 36 7.17 -3.34 8.30
N GLY A 37 6.16 -4.07 8.72
CA GLY A 37 4.79 -3.58 8.90
C GLY A 37 4.61 -2.57 10.02
N ASN A 38 5.48 -2.60 11.03
CA ASN A 38 5.48 -1.64 12.14
C ASN A 38 6.23 -0.33 11.83
N ASP A 39 6.68 -0.15 10.58
CA ASP A 39 7.25 1.11 10.12
C ASP A 39 6.39 1.70 8.99
N PRO A 40 5.58 2.74 9.28
CA PRO A 40 4.67 3.32 8.30
C PRO A 40 5.39 4.02 7.13
N THR A 41 6.70 4.22 7.21
CA THR A 41 7.49 4.76 6.08
C THR A 41 7.92 3.66 5.11
N VAL A 42 7.84 2.39 5.53
CA VAL A 42 8.14 1.20 4.73
C VAL A 42 6.88 0.68 4.05
N VAL A 43 5.80 0.51 4.82
CA VAL A 43 4.55 0.00 4.28
C VAL A 43 3.36 0.45 5.14
N LEU A 44 2.23 0.69 4.51
CA LEU A 44 0.98 0.97 5.20
C LEU A 44 0.09 -0.27 5.31
N HIS A 45 -0.87 -0.18 6.23
CA HIS A 45 -1.87 -1.22 6.47
C HIS A 45 -2.45 -1.80 5.18
N GLY A 46 -2.33 -3.11 5.04
CA GLY A 46 -2.80 -3.87 3.89
C GLY A 46 -1.89 -3.82 2.66
N GLY A 47 -0.93 -2.89 2.60
CA GLY A 47 0.07 -2.81 1.54
C GLY A 47 1.23 -3.79 1.72
N GLY A 48 2.03 -3.96 0.67
CA GLY A 48 3.17 -4.85 0.67
C GLY A 48 2.82 -6.31 0.96
N ASN A 49 3.80 -7.18 0.82
CA ASN A 49 3.68 -8.59 1.18
C ASN A 49 5.05 -9.23 1.32
N THR A 50 5.07 -10.40 1.92
CA THR A 50 6.30 -11.15 2.18
C THR A 50 6.03 -12.62 2.01
N SER A 51 7.07 -13.38 1.70
CA SER A 51 6.96 -14.83 1.57
C SER A 51 8.18 -15.58 2.08
N VAL A 52 8.01 -16.86 2.33
CA VAL A 52 9.10 -17.80 2.56
C VAL A 52 8.81 -19.13 1.89
N LYS A 53 9.77 -19.65 1.13
CA LYS A 53 9.74 -21.01 0.59
C LYS A 53 10.19 -22.00 1.65
N SER A 54 9.48 -23.12 1.74
CA SER A 54 9.73 -24.17 2.72
C SER A 54 9.30 -25.51 2.14
N SER A 55 9.35 -26.55 2.95
CA SER A 55 8.76 -27.84 2.64
C SER A 55 7.85 -28.29 3.76
N LEU A 56 6.85 -29.08 3.44
CA LEU A 56 5.88 -29.64 4.37
C LEU A 56 5.65 -31.11 4.05
N ASN A 57 5.59 -31.93 5.08
CA ASN A 57 5.13 -33.31 4.94
C ASN A 57 3.61 -33.32 4.87
N THR A 58 3.06 -33.82 3.77
CA THR A 58 1.61 -33.95 3.58
C THR A 58 1.06 -35.07 4.49
N LEU A 59 -0.25 -35.19 4.60
CA LEU A 59 -0.94 -36.29 5.29
C LEU A 59 -0.64 -37.63 4.65
N LEU A 60 -0.23 -37.68 3.38
CA LEU A 60 0.15 -38.91 2.67
C LEU A 60 1.64 -39.25 2.83
N GLY A 61 2.39 -38.50 3.65
CA GLY A 61 3.81 -38.71 3.89
C GLY A 61 4.76 -38.22 2.81
N GLU A 62 4.24 -37.48 1.81
CA GLU A 62 5.05 -36.88 0.78
C GLU A 62 5.62 -35.55 1.27
N ASN A 63 6.88 -35.25 0.89
CA ASN A 63 7.50 -33.97 1.17
C ASN A 63 7.23 -33.00 -0.01
N GLU A 64 6.42 -31.98 0.19
CA GLU A 64 6.08 -30.99 -0.82
C GLU A 64 6.79 -29.67 -0.61
N GLU A 65 7.32 -29.11 -1.71
CA GLU A 65 7.81 -27.74 -1.73
C GLU A 65 6.63 -26.76 -1.75
N ILE A 66 6.63 -25.85 -0.79
CA ILE A 66 5.57 -24.88 -0.58
C ILE A 66 6.11 -23.45 -0.49
N ILE A 67 5.23 -22.49 -0.67
CA ILE A 67 5.47 -21.09 -0.33
C ILE A 67 4.41 -20.62 0.66
N TYR A 68 4.85 -20.09 1.79
CA TYR A 68 4.02 -19.26 2.64
C TYR A 68 4.08 -17.84 2.13
N VAL A 69 2.94 -17.21 1.86
CA VAL A 69 2.86 -15.84 1.39
C VAL A 69 1.79 -15.07 2.16
N LYS A 70 2.04 -13.78 2.42
CA LYS A 70 1.06 -12.95 3.12
C LYS A 70 -0.30 -12.98 2.43
N GLY A 71 -1.35 -13.27 3.20
CA GLY A 71 -2.73 -13.24 2.74
C GLY A 71 -3.20 -11.83 2.38
N SER A 72 -4.07 -11.77 1.37
CA SER A 72 -4.68 -10.52 0.92
C SER A 72 -5.42 -9.82 2.05
N GLY A 73 -5.21 -8.52 2.21
CA GLY A 73 -5.87 -7.69 3.23
C GLY A 73 -5.35 -7.85 4.66
N LYS A 74 -4.43 -8.79 4.94
CA LYS A 74 -3.78 -8.90 6.25
C LYS A 74 -2.77 -7.76 6.45
N ASP A 75 -2.68 -7.27 7.69
CA ASP A 75 -1.73 -6.21 8.06
C ASP A 75 -0.39 -6.82 8.45
N MET A 76 0.69 -6.34 7.82
CA MET A 76 2.04 -6.83 8.10
C MET A 76 2.50 -6.55 9.55
N GLY A 77 2.02 -5.46 10.16
CA GLY A 77 2.46 -5.03 11.49
C GLY A 77 2.00 -5.94 12.63
N ASN A 78 0.92 -6.70 12.44
CA ASN A 78 0.35 -7.60 13.45
C ASN A 78 0.01 -8.99 12.89
N ILE A 79 0.62 -9.37 11.77
CA ILE A 79 0.37 -10.65 11.13
C ILE A 79 0.87 -11.81 12.01
N GLU A 80 0.07 -12.85 12.14
CA GLU A 80 0.41 -14.12 12.78
C GLU A 80 0.44 -15.23 11.71
N GLU A 81 0.64 -16.49 12.11
CA GLU A 81 0.72 -17.61 11.16
C GLU A 81 -0.54 -17.80 10.32
N ASP A 82 -1.72 -17.49 10.88
CA ASP A 82 -3.01 -17.52 10.17
C ASP A 82 -3.11 -16.53 9.01
N GLY A 83 -2.19 -15.59 8.95
CA GLY A 83 -2.04 -14.63 7.86
C GLY A 83 -1.18 -15.13 6.69
N PHE A 84 -0.61 -16.32 6.76
CA PHE A 84 0.29 -16.89 5.76
C PHE A 84 -0.26 -18.19 5.15
N PRO A 85 -1.20 -18.14 4.19
CA PRO A 85 -1.58 -19.33 3.44
C PRO A 85 -0.36 -20.00 2.80
N ALA A 86 -0.35 -21.32 2.83
CA ALA A 86 0.64 -22.17 2.15
C ALA A 86 0.12 -22.62 0.80
N LEU A 87 0.94 -22.50 -0.25
CA LEU A 87 0.60 -22.92 -1.61
C LEU A 87 1.69 -23.86 -2.17
N GLU A 88 1.28 -24.81 -3.02
CA GLU A 88 2.16 -25.74 -3.70
C GLU A 88 3.06 -25.04 -4.74
N MET A 89 4.37 -25.07 -4.53
CA MET A 89 5.34 -24.43 -5.44
C MET A 89 5.32 -25.02 -6.84
N LYS A 90 5.25 -26.35 -6.95
CA LYS A 90 5.26 -27.08 -8.25
C LYS A 90 4.21 -26.56 -9.21
N ASN A 91 2.99 -26.31 -8.74
CA ASN A 91 1.89 -25.88 -9.58
C ASN A 91 1.95 -24.38 -9.86
N LEU A 92 2.40 -23.56 -8.92
CA LEU A 92 2.65 -22.13 -9.18
C LEU A 92 3.73 -21.93 -10.25
N LEU A 93 4.84 -22.68 -10.19
CA LEU A 93 5.92 -22.59 -11.18
C LEU A 93 5.49 -23.01 -12.60
N LYS A 94 4.54 -23.97 -12.73
CA LYS A 94 3.97 -24.31 -14.05
C LYS A 94 3.27 -23.12 -14.70
N MET A 95 2.65 -22.22 -13.93
CA MET A 95 1.98 -21.04 -14.46
C MET A 95 2.94 -20.09 -15.19
N ARG A 96 4.24 -20.11 -14.85
CA ARG A 96 5.25 -19.30 -15.54
C ARG A 96 5.31 -19.59 -17.06
N LYS A 97 4.91 -20.80 -17.49
CA LYS A 97 4.88 -21.21 -18.91
C LYS A 97 3.69 -20.63 -19.67
N LEU A 98 2.67 -20.11 -19.00
CA LEU A 98 1.49 -19.54 -19.64
C LEU A 98 1.86 -18.24 -20.36
N THR A 99 1.19 -17.98 -21.48
CA THR A 99 1.36 -16.74 -22.24
C THR A 99 0.51 -15.62 -21.67
N LYS A 100 -0.69 -15.94 -21.17
CA LYS A 100 -1.66 -14.98 -20.61
C LYS A 100 -2.47 -15.66 -19.52
N LEU A 101 -2.83 -14.88 -18.50
CA LEU A 101 -3.71 -15.31 -17.42
C LEU A 101 -4.43 -14.06 -16.89
N ASP A 102 -5.76 -14.07 -16.85
CA ASP A 102 -6.51 -12.98 -16.24
C ASP A 102 -6.54 -13.08 -14.70
N ASP A 103 -6.89 -11.98 -14.04
CA ASP A 103 -6.85 -11.91 -12.58
C ASP A 103 -7.81 -12.92 -11.92
N PHE A 104 -8.98 -13.14 -12.49
CA PHE A 104 -9.95 -14.10 -11.95
C PHE A 104 -9.42 -15.53 -12.03
N GLN A 105 -8.88 -15.90 -13.18
CA GLN A 105 -8.24 -17.21 -13.37
C GLN A 105 -7.05 -17.36 -12.43
N MET A 106 -6.18 -16.33 -12.32
CA MET A 106 -5.02 -16.34 -11.45
C MET A 106 -5.42 -16.59 -9.99
N VAL A 107 -6.37 -15.84 -9.46
CA VAL A 107 -6.84 -15.98 -8.08
C VAL A 107 -7.45 -17.37 -7.85
N ASN A 108 -8.25 -17.89 -8.80
CA ASN A 108 -8.83 -19.22 -8.71
C ASN A 108 -7.77 -20.33 -8.71
N TYR A 109 -6.74 -20.22 -9.55
CA TYR A 109 -5.63 -21.17 -9.55
C TYR A 109 -4.81 -21.11 -8.28
N GLN A 110 -4.50 -19.92 -7.78
CA GLN A 110 -3.83 -19.78 -6.49
C GLN A 110 -4.64 -20.45 -5.37
N ARG A 111 -5.96 -20.21 -5.34
CA ARG A 111 -6.84 -20.81 -4.34
C ARG A 111 -6.92 -22.33 -4.46
N LYS A 112 -6.93 -22.87 -5.68
CA LYS A 112 -6.93 -24.32 -5.96
C LYS A 112 -5.69 -25.00 -5.37
N TYR A 113 -4.56 -24.32 -5.35
CA TYR A 113 -3.29 -24.88 -4.89
C TYR A 113 -2.88 -24.42 -3.48
N MET A 114 -3.81 -23.84 -2.74
CA MET A 114 -3.67 -23.66 -1.29
C MET A 114 -3.81 -25.01 -0.60
N LEU A 115 -2.93 -25.29 0.37
CA LEU A 115 -3.01 -26.53 1.17
C LEU A 115 -4.21 -26.51 2.12
N ASP A 116 -4.63 -25.33 2.56
CA ASP A 116 -5.80 -25.13 3.41
C ASP A 116 -6.57 -23.90 2.96
N THR A 117 -7.78 -24.11 2.47
CA THR A 117 -8.68 -23.08 1.95
C THR A 117 -9.41 -22.28 3.02
N SER A 118 -9.25 -22.61 4.30
CA SER A 118 -9.77 -21.82 5.44
C SER A 118 -8.95 -20.54 5.66
N PHE A 119 -7.70 -20.51 5.19
CA PHE A 119 -6.86 -19.33 5.21
C PHE A 119 -7.36 -18.24 4.25
N PRO A 120 -6.99 -16.97 4.48
CA PRO A 120 -7.30 -15.89 3.53
C PRO A 120 -6.69 -16.18 2.15
N ASN A 121 -7.29 -15.64 1.09
CA ASN A 121 -6.69 -15.73 -0.23
C ASN A 121 -5.25 -15.19 -0.20
N ALA A 122 -4.36 -15.86 -0.90
CA ALA A 122 -2.98 -15.40 -1.05
C ALA A 122 -2.91 -14.03 -1.75
N SER A 123 -1.82 -13.29 -1.56
CA SER A 123 -1.57 -12.02 -2.27
C SER A 123 -1.69 -12.21 -3.78
N VAL A 124 -2.20 -11.19 -4.48
CA VAL A 124 -2.21 -11.16 -5.96
C VAL A 124 -0.80 -11.26 -6.56
N GLU A 125 0.23 -10.94 -5.79
CA GLU A 125 1.65 -10.99 -6.21
C GLU A 125 2.33 -12.33 -5.86
N THR A 126 1.59 -13.32 -5.40
CA THR A 126 2.11 -14.67 -5.07
C THR A 126 2.96 -15.27 -6.18
N LEU A 127 2.56 -15.09 -7.45
CA LEU A 127 3.33 -15.62 -8.57
C LEU A 127 4.69 -14.94 -8.72
N LEU A 128 4.79 -13.62 -8.46
CA LEU A 128 6.08 -12.91 -8.47
C LEU A 128 7.00 -13.49 -7.39
N HIS A 129 6.48 -13.70 -6.18
CA HIS A 129 7.23 -14.34 -5.09
C HIS A 129 7.66 -15.76 -5.44
N ALA A 130 6.79 -16.54 -6.07
CA ALA A 130 7.09 -17.92 -6.46
C ALA A 130 8.16 -18.00 -7.58
N PHE A 131 8.11 -17.08 -8.56
CA PHE A 131 9.02 -17.10 -9.71
C PHE A 131 10.46 -16.66 -9.38
N LEU A 132 10.64 -15.86 -8.33
CA LEU A 132 11.97 -15.55 -7.81
C LEU A 132 12.54 -16.77 -7.06
N PRO A 133 13.81 -17.19 -7.28
CA PRO A 133 14.32 -18.45 -6.71
C PRO A 133 14.64 -18.37 -5.22
N HIS A 134 14.79 -17.18 -4.67
CA HIS A 134 15.23 -16.97 -3.29
C HIS A 134 14.19 -17.44 -2.26
N LYS A 135 14.69 -17.92 -1.12
CA LYS A 135 13.85 -18.46 -0.04
C LYS A 135 12.97 -17.41 0.61
N PHE A 136 13.52 -16.23 0.94
CA PHE A 136 12.80 -15.11 1.56
C PHE A 136 12.66 -13.98 0.54
N VAL A 137 11.44 -13.49 0.36
CA VAL A 137 11.12 -12.38 -0.55
C VAL A 137 10.27 -11.37 0.19
N ASP A 138 10.70 -10.12 0.18
CA ASP A 138 10.03 -8.97 0.80
C ASP A 138 9.58 -7.99 -0.28
N HIS A 139 8.38 -7.46 -0.15
CA HIS A 139 7.84 -6.40 -0.99
C HIS A 139 7.25 -5.28 -0.13
N SER A 140 7.59 -4.05 -0.46
CA SER A 140 7.05 -2.88 0.22
C SER A 140 6.77 -1.72 -0.74
N HIS A 141 5.89 -0.82 -0.28
CA HIS A 141 5.55 0.45 -0.92
C HIS A 141 6.19 1.61 -0.14
N SER A 142 7.50 1.54 0.08
CA SER A 142 8.21 2.55 0.88
C SER A 142 8.07 3.94 0.27
N ASN A 143 7.73 4.92 1.11
CA ASN A 143 7.58 6.31 0.71
C ASN A 143 8.82 6.88 0.02
N ALA A 144 10.01 6.54 0.52
CA ALA A 144 11.25 7.01 -0.08
C ALA A 144 11.48 6.43 -1.48
N ILE A 145 11.20 5.13 -1.66
CA ILE A 145 11.30 4.48 -2.98
C ILE A 145 10.31 5.11 -3.95
N LEU A 146 9.03 5.21 -3.56
CA LEU A 146 7.98 5.80 -4.39
C LEU A 146 8.29 7.23 -4.79
N SER A 147 8.83 8.04 -3.85
CA SER A 147 9.25 9.41 -4.14
C SER A 147 10.34 9.51 -5.21
N LEU A 148 11.11 8.46 -5.45
CA LEU A 148 12.10 8.39 -6.53
C LEU A 148 11.50 7.87 -7.84
N ILE A 149 10.65 6.85 -7.76
CA ILE A 149 10.15 6.14 -8.94
C ILE A 149 8.91 6.75 -9.58
N ASP A 150 8.25 7.67 -8.87
CA ASP A 150 7.10 8.45 -9.39
C ASP A 150 7.54 9.80 -10.01
N GLN A 151 8.85 9.96 -10.22
CA GLN A 151 9.43 11.15 -10.87
C GLN A 151 9.56 10.96 -12.39
N PRO A 152 9.67 12.06 -13.17
CA PRO A 152 10.08 11.95 -14.57
C PRO A 152 11.46 11.28 -14.70
N ASN A 153 11.60 10.37 -15.68
CA ASN A 153 12.81 9.58 -15.92
C ASN A 153 13.26 8.72 -14.73
N PRO A 154 12.37 7.91 -14.14
CA PRO A 154 12.63 7.16 -12.93
C PRO A 154 13.77 6.14 -13.10
N GLU A 155 13.96 5.56 -14.30
CA GLU A 155 15.04 4.62 -14.61
C GLU A 155 16.42 5.25 -14.38
N LYS A 156 16.64 6.49 -14.85
CA LYS A 156 17.90 7.22 -14.63
C LYS A 156 18.14 7.49 -13.15
N ILE A 157 17.09 7.84 -12.42
CA ILE A 157 17.15 8.07 -10.97
C ILE A 157 17.53 6.77 -10.26
N CYS A 158 16.86 5.67 -10.57
CA CYS A 158 17.14 4.37 -9.97
C CYS A 158 18.55 3.89 -10.27
N LYS A 159 19.02 4.04 -11.51
CA LYS A 159 20.38 3.69 -11.90
C LYS A 159 21.43 4.51 -11.13
N HIS A 160 21.18 5.81 -10.95
CA HIS A 160 22.06 6.68 -10.16
C HIS A 160 22.09 6.27 -8.67
N VAL A 161 20.96 5.96 -8.07
CA VAL A 161 20.84 5.69 -6.62
C VAL A 161 21.27 4.26 -6.26
N PHE A 162 20.89 3.28 -7.07
CA PHE A 162 21.04 1.86 -6.75
C PHE A 162 22.11 1.16 -7.58
N GLY A 163 22.57 1.75 -8.68
CA GLY A 163 23.52 1.13 -9.60
C GLY A 163 22.95 -0.13 -10.23
N ASP A 164 23.81 -1.15 -10.36
CA ASP A 164 23.45 -2.47 -10.92
C ASP A 164 22.98 -3.47 -9.84
N GLU A 165 22.88 -3.03 -8.57
CA GLU A 165 22.41 -3.90 -7.48
C GLU A 165 20.91 -4.21 -7.58
N MET A 166 20.13 -3.39 -8.32
CA MET A 166 18.67 -3.52 -8.44
C MET A 166 18.25 -3.70 -9.90
N GLY A 167 17.42 -4.70 -10.17
CA GLY A 167 16.74 -4.81 -11.46
C GLY A 167 15.60 -3.79 -11.55
N ILE A 168 15.41 -3.18 -12.71
CA ILE A 168 14.34 -2.19 -12.93
C ILE A 168 13.25 -2.83 -13.80
N VAL A 169 12.04 -2.90 -13.27
CA VAL A 169 10.85 -3.42 -13.93
C VAL A 169 9.97 -2.25 -14.33
N PRO A 170 9.61 -2.09 -15.62
CA PRO A 170 8.70 -1.04 -16.06
C PRO A 170 7.33 -1.20 -15.39
N TYR A 171 6.53 -0.12 -15.36
CA TYR A 171 5.19 -0.21 -14.80
C TYR A 171 4.32 -1.21 -15.56
N ILE A 172 3.83 -2.19 -14.84
CA ILE A 172 2.82 -3.15 -15.27
C ILE A 172 1.83 -3.31 -14.12
N MET A 173 0.55 -3.40 -14.45
CA MET A 173 -0.49 -3.64 -13.45
C MET A 173 -0.18 -4.88 -12.61
N PRO A 174 -0.31 -4.83 -11.27
CA PRO A 174 -0.13 -6.01 -10.42
C PRO A 174 -0.96 -7.20 -10.89
N GLY A 175 -0.32 -8.37 -11.03
CA GLY A 175 -0.94 -9.58 -11.52
C GLY A 175 0.05 -10.47 -12.26
N PHE A 176 -0.46 -11.32 -13.13
CA PHE A 176 0.34 -12.32 -13.85
C PHE A 176 1.42 -11.70 -14.74
N GLU A 177 1.07 -10.68 -15.51
CA GLU A 177 2.01 -10.02 -16.45
C GLU A 177 3.18 -9.35 -15.70
N LEU A 178 2.90 -8.74 -14.54
CA LEU A 178 3.95 -8.20 -13.69
C LEU A 178 4.87 -9.30 -13.18
N ALA A 179 4.33 -10.43 -12.72
CA ALA A 179 5.12 -11.55 -12.22
C ALA A 179 6.04 -12.12 -13.31
N LYS A 180 5.56 -12.26 -14.54
CA LYS A 180 6.38 -12.67 -15.68
C LYS A 180 7.49 -11.66 -15.96
N LYS A 181 7.14 -10.38 -16.10
CA LYS A 181 8.11 -9.34 -16.42
C LYS A 181 9.20 -9.21 -15.36
N ALA A 182 8.83 -9.28 -14.10
CA ALA A 182 9.79 -9.23 -12.99
C ALA A 182 10.75 -10.43 -13.02
N SER A 183 10.23 -11.64 -13.32
CA SER A 183 11.08 -12.82 -13.47
C SER A 183 12.01 -12.74 -14.69
N GLU A 184 11.57 -12.18 -15.81
CA GLU A 184 12.42 -11.94 -16.97
C GLU A 184 13.57 -10.95 -16.69
N VAL A 185 13.27 -9.88 -15.92
CA VAL A 185 14.30 -8.91 -15.51
C VAL A 185 15.32 -9.58 -14.59
N PHE A 186 14.85 -10.41 -13.65
CA PHE A 186 15.72 -11.19 -12.77
C PHE A 186 16.58 -12.19 -13.55
N ASP A 187 16.00 -12.96 -14.49
CA ASP A 187 16.72 -13.96 -15.28
C ASP A 187 17.85 -13.35 -16.13
N LYS A 188 17.65 -12.10 -16.60
CA LYS A 188 18.70 -11.36 -17.35
C LYS A 188 19.89 -10.95 -16.48
N ASN A 189 19.66 -10.73 -15.19
CA ASN A 189 20.72 -10.42 -14.22
C ASN A 189 20.42 -11.05 -12.85
N PRO A 190 20.74 -12.34 -12.66
CA PRO A 190 20.46 -13.07 -11.41
C PRO A 190 21.26 -12.58 -10.19
N ASN A 191 22.25 -11.69 -10.40
CA ASN A 191 23.10 -11.15 -9.33
C ASN A 191 22.46 -9.96 -8.60
N VAL A 192 21.35 -9.41 -9.08
CA VAL A 192 20.64 -8.33 -8.40
C VAL A 192 20.17 -8.75 -7.01
N LYS A 193 20.11 -7.78 -6.11
CA LYS A 193 19.71 -7.99 -4.71
C LYS A 193 18.26 -7.68 -4.46
N GLY A 194 17.57 -7.15 -5.48
CA GLY A 194 16.18 -6.78 -5.45
C GLY A 194 15.71 -6.25 -6.80
N LEU A 195 14.43 -5.89 -6.86
CA LEU A 195 13.79 -5.30 -8.03
C LEU A 195 13.09 -4.00 -7.63
N ILE A 196 13.27 -2.97 -8.42
CA ILE A 196 12.45 -1.75 -8.38
C ILE A 196 11.34 -1.89 -9.42
N LEU A 197 10.11 -1.84 -8.98
CA LEU A 197 8.93 -1.82 -9.85
C LEU A 197 8.49 -0.37 -9.99
N LEU A 198 8.67 0.20 -11.17
CA LEU A 198 8.35 1.61 -11.42
C LEU A 198 6.86 1.89 -11.13
N ASN A 199 6.57 3.01 -10.47
CA ASN A 199 5.24 3.43 -10.03
C ASN A 199 4.51 2.39 -9.13
N HIS A 200 5.26 1.51 -8.44
CA HIS A 200 4.67 0.47 -7.63
C HIS A 200 5.40 0.27 -6.29
N GLY A 201 6.70 -0.06 -6.31
CA GLY A 201 7.43 -0.31 -5.08
C GLY A 201 8.76 -1.04 -5.27
N ILE A 202 9.20 -1.75 -4.23
CA ILE A 202 10.48 -2.46 -4.18
C ILE A 202 10.28 -3.90 -3.72
N PHE A 203 11.01 -4.82 -4.34
CA PHE A 203 11.24 -6.18 -3.87
C PHE A 203 12.70 -6.35 -3.43
N THR A 204 12.93 -7.04 -2.32
CA THR A 204 14.22 -7.56 -1.93
C THR A 204 14.11 -9.03 -1.58
N PHE A 205 15.21 -9.76 -1.72
CA PHE A 205 15.17 -11.21 -1.53
C PHE A 205 16.53 -11.74 -1.11
N ALA A 206 16.54 -12.84 -0.35
CA ALA A 206 17.74 -13.57 0.07
C ALA A 206 17.37 -15.01 0.47
N ASN A 207 18.40 -15.82 0.80
CA ASN A 207 18.20 -17.18 1.28
C ASN A 207 18.01 -17.27 2.81
N ASN A 208 18.13 -16.15 3.53
CA ASN A 208 17.78 -16.06 4.94
C ASN A 208 16.98 -14.79 5.25
N ALA A 209 16.17 -14.85 6.31
CA ALA A 209 15.23 -13.81 6.69
C ALA A 209 15.92 -12.47 7.03
N LYS A 210 17.04 -12.53 7.78
CA LYS A 210 17.80 -11.34 8.18
C LYS A 210 18.30 -10.58 6.98
N GLU A 211 18.94 -11.26 6.07
CA GLU A 211 19.55 -10.64 4.88
C GLU A 211 18.49 -10.02 3.96
N SER A 212 17.34 -10.70 3.74
CA SER A 212 16.25 -10.15 2.94
C SER A 212 15.72 -8.85 3.54
N TYR A 213 15.45 -8.83 4.85
CA TYR A 213 15.05 -7.65 5.60
C TYR A 213 16.13 -6.53 5.55
N GLU A 214 17.40 -6.85 5.83
CA GLU A 214 18.50 -5.88 5.83
C GLU A 214 18.70 -5.24 4.45
N ARG A 215 18.50 -6.00 3.37
CA ARG A 215 18.49 -5.46 2.01
C ARG A 215 17.38 -4.43 1.82
N MET A 216 16.16 -4.70 2.30
CA MET A 216 15.05 -3.75 2.24
C MET A 216 15.43 -2.44 2.94
N ILE A 217 15.92 -2.52 4.17
CA ILE A 217 16.36 -1.34 4.95
C ILE A 217 17.51 -0.60 4.25
N LYS A 218 18.49 -1.32 3.71
CA LYS A 218 19.62 -0.73 2.95
C LYS A 218 19.14 0.14 1.78
N TYR A 219 18.26 -0.40 0.94
CA TYR A 219 17.83 0.31 -0.27
C TYR A 219 16.84 1.43 0.02
N ILE A 220 15.98 1.28 1.00
CA ILE A 220 15.15 2.40 1.48
C ILE A 220 16.03 3.52 2.02
N THR A 221 17.08 3.19 2.81
CA THR A 221 18.02 4.20 3.34
C THR A 221 18.79 4.91 2.23
N LYS A 222 19.21 4.20 1.16
CA LYS A 222 19.81 4.85 -0.02
C LYS A 222 18.84 5.88 -0.64
N ALA A 223 17.57 5.53 -0.77
CA ALA A 223 16.55 6.43 -1.29
C ALA A 223 16.32 7.64 -0.38
N GLU A 224 16.20 7.45 0.94
CA GLU A 224 16.08 8.53 1.93
C GLU A 224 17.26 9.51 1.86
N ASN A 225 18.48 9.00 1.77
CA ASN A 225 19.68 9.81 1.67
C ASN A 225 19.69 10.66 0.39
N GLU A 226 19.25 10.09 -0.75
CA GLU A 226 19.18 10.85 -1.99
C GLU A 226 18.11 11.95 -1.93
N LEU A 227 16.94 11.66 -1.40
CA LEU A 227 15.86 12.63 -1.21
C LEU A 227 16.28 13.77 -0.28
N SER A 228 17.00 13.46 0.80
CA SER A 228 17.44 14.48 1.78
C SER A 228 18.38 15.52 1.16
N LYS A 229 19.18 15.15 0.15
CA LYS A 229 20.07 16.07 -0.58
C LYS A 229 19.28 17.08 -1.43
N LYS A 230 18.09 16.70 -1.87
CA LYS A 230 17.27 17.48 -2.83
C LYS A 230 16.08 18.20 -2.18
N SER A 231 15.75 17.86 -0.94
CA SER A 231 14.59 18.44 -0.27
C SER A 231 14.83 19.90 0.11
N LYS A 232 13.91 20.79 -0.31
CA LYS A 232 13.86 22.18 0.13
C LYS A 232 12.69 22.35 1.09
N ARG A 233 12.92 22.94 2.26
CA ARG A 233 11.83 23.25 3.20
C ARG A 233 10.89 24.30 2.60
N THR A 234 9.61 24.02 2.61
CA THR A 234 8.56 24.97 2.20
C THR A 234 8.35 25.98 3.32
N LYS A 235 8.28 27.28 2.98
CA LYS A 235 7.87 28.31 3.93
C LYS A 235 6.40 28.09 4.32
N VAL A 236 6.15 27.86 5.60
CA VAL A 236 4.80 27.66 6.13
C VAL A 236 4.07 29.01 6.20
N LYS A 237 2.92 29.08 5.58
CA LYS A 237 1.98 30.20 5.79
C LYS A 237 1.21 29.94 7.08
N LYS A 238 1.21 30.89 8.00
CA LYS A 238 0.30 30.84 9.15
C LYS A 238 -1.12 31.15 8.64
N TYR A 239 -2.00 30.18 8.76
CA TYR A 239 -3.43 30.38 8.55
C TYR A 239 -4.01 30.96 9.84
N ILE A 240 -4.88 31.98 9.69
CA ILE A 240 -5.64 32.49 10.84
C ILE A 240 -6.59 31.37 11.26
N GLU A 241 -6.45 30.85 12.48
CA GLU A 241 -7.37 29.87 13.02
C GLU A 241 -8.75 30.54 13.14
N LYS A 242 -9.66 30.12 12.30
CA LYS A 242 -11.07 30.52 12.45
C LYS A 242 -11.66 29.75 13.62
N LYS A 243 -12.36 30.42 14.52
CA LYS A 243 -13.15 29.80 15.60
C LYS A 243 -14.39 29.12 15.00
N ILE A 244 -14.17 28.04 14.25
CA ILE A 244 -15.23 27.22 13.65
C ILE A 244 -15.27 25.91 14.42
N SER A 245 -16.46 25.48 14.81
CA SER A 245 -16.65 24.23 15.51
C SER A 245 -16.33 23.05 14.61
N ILE A 246 -15.35 22.23 15.00
CA ILE A 246 -15.04 20.96 14.30
C ILE A 246 -16.25 20.04 14.28
N SER A 247 -17.08 20.08 15.34
CA SER A 247 -18.32 19.33 15.44
C SER A 247 -19.32 19.75 14.39
N GLU A 248 -19.52 21.06 14.15
CA GLU A 248 -20.40 21.59 13.11
C GLU A 248 -19.96 21.13 11.71
N ILE A 249 -18.66 21.29 11.41
CA ILE A 249 -18.11 20.82 10.13
C ILE A 249 -18.29 19.32 9.96
N SER A 250 -18.03 18.53 11.00
CA SER A 250 -18.18 17.08 10.96
C SER A 250 -19.65 16.67 10.70
N ASN A 251 -20.59 17.37 11.32
CA ASN A 251 -22.02 17.13 11.13
C ASN A 251 -22.47 17.50 9.71
N LEU A 252 -22.05 18.67 9.19
CA LEU A 252 -22.33 19.08 7.81
C LEU A 252 -21.77 18.07 6.79
N ILE A 253 -20.49 17.67 6.94
CA ILE A 253 -19.91 16.65 6.08
C ILE A 253 -20.72 15.36 6.15
N ARG A 254 -21.06 14.89 7.37
CA ARG A 254 -21.81 13.65 7.59
C ARG A 254 -23.18 13.66 6.93
N GLN A 255 -23.89 14.77 6.99
CA GLN A 255 -25.18 14.94 6.32
C GLN A 255 -25.06 14.82 4.80
N GLN A 256 -24.03 15.44 4.22
CA GLN A 256 -23.81 15.47 2.76
C GLN A 256 -23.34 14.14 2.17
N ILE A 257 -22.73 13.26 2.99
CA ILE A 257 -22.17 11.97 2.51
C ILE A 257 -23.03 10.75 2.87
N ALA A 258 -24.17 10.95 3.51
CA ALA A 258 -25.11 9.87 3.79
C ALA A 258 -25.78 9.38 2.49
N ASN A 259 -25.73 8.06 2.25
CA ASN A 259 -26.43 7.44 1.13
C ASN A 259 -27.87 7.14 1.55
N LYS A 260 -28.83 7.54 0.74
CA LYS A 260 -30.22 7.10 0.89
C LYS A 260 -30.36 5.67 0.35
N ARG A 261 -30.91 4.75 1.15
CA ARG A 261 -31.25 3.38 0.77
C ARG A 261 -32.72 3.13 1.07
N GLY A 262 -33.59 3.33 0.07
CA GLY A 262 -35.02 3.31 0.29
C GLY A 262 -35.41 4.40 1.28
N ASP A 263 -36.07 4.03 2.38
CA ASP A 263 -36.44 4.93 3.48
C ASP A 263 -35.38 5.08 4.55
N ASP A 264 -34.25 4.35 4.43
CA ASP A 264 -33.13 4.35 5.37
C ASP A 264 -31.92 5.08 4.83
N PHE A 265 -30.97 5.43 5.73
CA PHE A 265 -29.73 6.10 5.38
C PHE A 265 -28.52 5.28 5.80
N GLU A 266 -27.63 4.98 4.84
CA GLU A 266 -26.30 4.48 5.17
C GLU A 266 -25.46 5.62 5.75
N ARG A 267 -25.36 5.67 7.08
CA ARG A 267 -24.57 6.67 7.80
C ARG A 267 -23.07 6.38 7.64
N LYS A 268 -22.29 7.43 7.46
CA LYS A 268 -20.82 7.36 7.42
C LYS A 268 -20.24 7.90 8.72
N VAL A 269 -19.08 7.36 9.10
CA VAL A 269 -18.23 7.93 10.15
C VAL A 269 -17.41 9.06 9.53
N VAL A 270 -17.32 10.17 10.24
CA VAL A 270 -16.42 11.30 9.93
C VAL A 270 -15.45 11.43 11.08
N HIS A 271 -14.15 11.42 10.80
CA HIS A 271 -13.10 11.53 11.80
C HIS A 271 -12.18 12.71 11.46
N PHE A 272 -11.96 13.56 12.45
CA PHE A 272 -11.10 14.74 12.33
C PHE A 272 -9.70 14.46 12.85
N TYR A 273 -8.70 15.06 12.16
CA TYR A 273 -7.31 15.03 12.57
C TYR A 273 -6.52 16.23 12.05
N LYS A 274 -5.64 16.79 12.89
CA LYS A 274 -4.70 17.85 12.48
C LYS A 274 -3.27 17.42 12.82
N PRO A 275 -2.53 16.77 11.88
CA PRO A 275 -1.14 16.39 12.11
C PRO A 275 -0.24 17.62 12.17
N LYS A 276 0.90 17.51 12.86
CA LYS A 276 1.88 18.61 13.02
C LYS A 276 2.35 19.22 11.69
N PHE A 277 2.39 18.43 10.62
CA PHE A 277 2.81 18.87 9.30
C PHE A 277 1.67 19.46 8.44
N PHE A 278 0.43 19.47 8.92
CA PHE A 278 -0.73 19.85 8.11
C PHE A 278 -0.60 21.26 7.52
N ASP A 279 -0.20 22.23 8.34
CA ASP A 279 -0.09 23.62 7.90
C ASP A 279 1.02 23.80 6.85
N GLU A 280 2.11 23.01 6.93
CA GLU A 280 3.16 22.97 5.90
C GLU A 280 2.62 22.39 4.58
N LEU A 281 1.89 21.27 4.65
CA LEU A 281 1.28 20.62 3.49
C LEU A 281 0.33 21.57 2.75
N VAL A 282 -0.63 22.16 3.46
CA VAL A 282 -1.65 23.02 2.84
C VAL A 282 -1.12 24.38 2.41
N SER A 283 0.04 24.79 2.93
CA SER A 283 0.74 26.01 2.52
C SER A 283 1.57 25.85 1.24
N HIS A 284 1.79 24.61 0.80
CA HIS A 284 2.64 24.35 -0.35
C HIS A 284 2.03 24.97 -1.64
N PRO A 285 2.80 25.77 -2.42
CA PRO A 285 2.28 26.45 -3.60
C PRO A 285 1.73 25.51 -4.66
N ASN A 286 2.32 24.31 -4.78
CA ASN A 286 1.92 23.27 -5.73
C ASN A 286 0.91 22.25 -5.17
N LEU A 287 0.29 22.51 -4.00
CA LEU A 287 -0.67 21.57 -3.41
C LEU A 287 -1.71 21.06 -4.39
N LYS A 288 -2.34 21.99 -5.14
CA LYS A 288 -3.35 21.65 -6.15
C LYS A 288 -2.77 20.81 -7.29
N LYS A 289 -1.52 21.04 -7.66
CA LYS A 289 -0.85 20.28 -8.73
C LYS A 289 -0.66 18.83 -8.28
N PHE A 290 0.07 18.55 -7.20
CA PHE A 290 0.38 17.19 -6.81
C PHE A 290 -0.84 16.42 -6.28
N THR A 291 -1.83 17.06 -5.66
CA THR A 291 -3.09 16.38 -5.32
C THR A 291 -3.94 16.02 -6.55
N ASN A 292 -3.72 16.70 -7.69
CA ASN A 292 -4.38 16.37 -8.94
C ASN A 292 -3.69 15.25 -9.73
N GLU A 293 -2.42 14.97 -9.49
CA GLU A 293 -1.67 13.91 -10.14
C GLU A 293 -2.08 12.51 -9.66
N GLY A 294 -2.78 12.42 -8.55
CA GLY A 294 -3.28 11.17 -7.99
C GLY A 294 -2.47 10.70 -6.78
N PRO A 295 -2.85 9.57 -6.20
CA PRO A 295 -2.15 8.98 -5.07
C PRO A 295 -0.88 8.24 -5.50
N VAL A 296 0.06 8.14 -4.57
CA VAL A 296 1.40 7.57 -4.77
C VAL A 296 1.38 6.05 -5.00
N THR A 297 0.37 5.34 -4.50
CA THR A 297 0.24 3.90 -4.65
C THR A 297 -1.17 3.46 -5.00
N PRO A 298 -1.34 2.27 -5.61
CA PRO A 298 -2.65 1.65 -5.80
C PRO A 298 -3.44 1.49 -4.49
N ASP A 299 -2.77 1.19 -3.38
CA ASP A 299 -3.40 1.07 -2.06
C ASP A 299 -4.10 2.35 -1.62
N HIS A 300 -3.53 3.51 -1.95
CA HIS A 300 -4.15 4.81 -1.67
C HIS A 300 -5.44 5.01 -2.48
N VAL A 301 -5.44 4.64 -3.78
CA VAL A 301 -6.64 4.78 -4.65
C VAL A 301 -7.83 4.05 -4.05
N ILE A 302 -7.63 2.83 -3.57
CA ILE A 302 -8.68 1.99 -2.98
C ILE A 302 -9.29 2.67 -1.74
N ARG A 303 -8.48 3.40 -0.95
CA ARG A 303 -8.90 3.99 0.33
C ARG A 303 -9.36 5.44 0.21
N ILE A 304 -8.58 6.28 -0.51
CA ILE A 304 -8.82 7.73 -0.56
C ILE A 304 -9.35 8.20 -1.91
N LYS A 305 -9.59 7.29 -2.86
CA LYS A 305 -9.90 7.57 -4.26
C LYS A 305 -8.74 8.26 -4.99
N SER A 306 -8.98 8.68 -6.22
CA SER A 306 -7.94 9.30 -7.06
C SER A 306 -7.49 10.68 -6.57
N LYS A 307 -8.32 11.39 -5.78
CA LYS A 307 -8.03 12.76 -5.31
C LYS A 307 -8.69 13.03 -3.96
N PRO A 308 -8.05 13.82 -3.08
CA PRO A 308 -8.72 14.40 -1.92
C PRO A 308 -9.63 15.56 -2.36
N LEU A 309 -10.62 15.90 -1.53
CA LEU A 309 -11.33 17.18 -1.61
C LEU A 309 -10.53 18.23 -0.85
N ILE A 310 -10.21 19.36 -1.48
CA ILE A 310 -9.55 20.50 -0.85
C ILE A 310 -10.53 21.66 -0.75
N ILE A 311 -10.74 22.16 0.47
CA ILE A 311 -11.58 23.33 0.75
C ILE A 311 -10.69 24.42 1.32
N ASP A 312 -10.76 25.61 0.71
CA ASP A 312 -10.02 26.81 1.15
C ASP A 312 -11.01 27.82 1.72
N LEU A 313 -11.06 27.90 3.04
CA LEU A 313 -11.90 28.85 3.76
C LEU A 313 -11.19 30.17 4.09
N SER A 314 -9.93 30.37 3.67
CA SER A 314 -9.11 31.52 4.06
C SER A 314 -9.65 32.86 3.60
N LYS A 315 -10.46 32.86 2.54
CA LYS A 315 -11.02 34.09 1.92
C LYS A 315 -12.49 34.34 2.28
N GLU A 316 -13.12 33.45 3.04
CA GLU A 316 -14.57 33.46 3.21
C GLU A 316 -14.98 33.96 4.61
N LYS A 317 -16.13 34.62 4.66
CA LYS A 317 -16.78 34.97 5.94
C LYS A 317 -17.41 33.72 6.57
N SER A 318 -17.54 33.67 7.89
CA SER A 318 -18.11 32.54 8.65
C SER A 318 -19.51 32.13 8.18
N ASP A 319 -20.30 33.08 7.73
CA ASP A 319 -21.72 32.90 7.39
C ASP A 319 -21.97 32.08 6.11
N ASN A 320 -20.89 31.79 5.33
CA ASN A 320 -20.97 31.00 4.10
C ASN A 320 -20.42 29.58 4.23
N LEU A 321 -20.01 29.16 5.43
CA LEU A 321 -19.32 27.87 5.64
C LEU A 321 -20.13 26.67 5.14
N GLU A 322 -21.38 26.59 5.52
CA GLU A 322 -22.30 25.51 5.13
C GLU A 322 -22.41 25.40 3.61
N LYS A 323 -22.72 26.51 2.95
CA LYS A 323 -22.86 26.59 1.50
C LYS A 323 -21.58 26.15 0.77
N ILE A 324 -20.40 26.55 1.27
CA ILE A 324 -19.12 26.18 0.68
C ILE A 324 -18.85 24.69 0.80
N ILE A 325 -19.09 24.10 1.97
CA ILE A 325 -18.89 22.67 2.21
C ILE A 325 -19.83 21.85 1.31
N ILE A 326 -21.12 22.20 1.28
CA ILE A 326 -22.12 21.53 0.44
C ILE A 326 -21.72 21.60 -1.03
N GLN A 327 -21.44 22.80 -1.55
CA GLN A 327 -21.08 22.99 -2.94
C GLN A 327 -19.77 22.25 -3.32
N SER A 328 -18.80 22.24 -2.40
CA SER A 328 -17.52 21.54 -2.62
C SER A 328 -17.72 20.03 -2.71
N ILE A 329 -18.56 19.45 -1.87
CA ILE A 329 -18.87 18.00 -1.89
C ILE A 329 -19.66 17.67 -3.17
N GLU A 330 -20.65 18.45 -3.56
CA GLU A 330 -21.39 18.23 -4.80
C GLU A 330 -20.47 18.32 -6.04
N ASN A 331 -19.61 19.31 -6.11
CA ASN A 331 -18.62 19.43 -7.19
C ASN A 331 -17.68 18.20 -7.22
N PHE A 332 -17.27 17.68 -6.07
CA PHE A 332 -16.46 16.49 -6.00
C PHE A 332 -17.21 15.27 -6.55
N LYS A 333 -18.47 15.08 -6.15
CA LYS A 333 -19.34 13.99 -6.63
C LYS A 333 -19.44 14.00 -8.16
N GLU A 334 -19.74 15.15 -8.75
CA GLU A 334 -19.87 15.29 -10.21
C GLU A 334 -18.52 15.02 -10.92
N ASN A 335 -17.42 15.51 -10.38
CA ASN A 335 -16.09 15.24 -10.92
C ASN A 335 -15.72 13.75 -10.84
N TYR A 336 -16.12 13.07 -9.74
CA TYR A 336 -15.88 11.63 -9.59
C TYR A 336 -16.71 10.80 -10.59
N LYS A 337 -17.99 11.16 -10.80
CA LYS A 337 -18.83 10.51 -11.82
C LYS A 337 -18.24 10.68 -13.23
N LYS A 338 -17.75 11.89 -13.56
CA LYS A 338 -17.07 12.15 -14.85
C LYS A 338 -15.78 11.33 -14.98
N TYR A 339 -14.99 11.22 -13.89
CA TYR A 339 -13.80 10.38 -13.84
C TYR A 339 -14.15 8.90 -14.11
N PHE A 340 -15.14 8.36 -13.42
CA PHE A 340 -15.58 6.98 -13.63
C PHE A 340 -16.02 6.75 -15.07
N LYS A 341 -16.94 7.57 -15.59
CA LYS A 341 -17.46 7.46 -16.97
C LYS A 341 -16.33 7.46 -18.01
N ARG A 342 -15.33 8.35 -17.84
CA ARG A 342 -14.20 8.45 -18.77
C ARG A 342 -13.32 7.21 -18.77
N ASN A 343 -13.15 6.56 -17.62
CA ASN A 343 -12.26 5.41 -17.45
C ASN A 343 -12.96 4.04 -17.57
N HIS A 344 -14.29 3.98 -17.50
CA HIS A 344 -15.07 2.75 -17.57
C HIS A 344 -14.81 1.94 -18.86
N LYS A 345 -14.42 2.62 -19.95
CA LYS A 345 -14.04 1.96 -21.22
C LYS A 345 -12.83 1.02 -21.09
N TYR A 346 -11.98 1.21 -20.09
CA TYR A 346 -10.80 0.34 -19.84
C TYR A 346 -11.13 -0.88 -18.98
N ASN A 347 -12.25 -0.85 -18.26
CA ASN A 347 -12.77 -1.97 -17.48
C ASN A 347 -14.30 -1.87 -17.38
N SER A 348 -14.99 -2.44 -18.36
CA SER A 348 -16.45 -2.37 -18.48
C SER A 348 -17.20 -3.17 -17.42
N SER A 349 -16.53 -4.09 -16.71
CA SER A 349 -17.10 -4.86 -15.62
C SER A 349 -17.05 -4.11 -14.27
N ALA A 350 -16.31 -2.99 -14.18
CA ALA A 350 -16.19 -2.24 -12.96
C ALA A 350 -17.48 -1.50 -12.60
N SER A 351 -17.91 -1.60 -11.34
CA SER A 351 -18.99 -0.80 -10.79
C SER A 351 -18.47 0.47 -10.11
N MET A 352 -19.22 1.56 -10.23
CA MET A 352 -18.86 2.81 -9.58
C MET A 352 -19.04 2.72 -8.06
N LEU A 353 -17.99 3.08 -7.31
CA LEU A 353 -18.10 3.28 -5.87
C LEU A 353 -18.99 4.51 -5.56
N ASP A 354 -19.46 4.63 -4.29
CA ASP A 354 -20.16 5.85 -3.89
C ASP A 354 -19.32 7.11 -4.25
N PRO A 355 -19.93 8.19 -4.75
CA PRO A 355 -19.18 9.32 -5.33
C PRO A 355 -18.59 10.28 -4.28
N TYR A 356 -18.76 10.03 -2.98
CA TYR A 356 -18.35 10.95 -1.92
C TYR A 356 -16.86 10.97 -1.66
N PRO A 357 -16.28 12.12 -1.21
CA PRO A 357 -14.88 12.19 -0.84
C PRO A 357 -14.57 11.31 0.37
N ARG A 358 -13.41 10.64 0.36
CA ARG A 358 -12.89 9.85 1.49
C ARG A 358 -11.92 10.65 2.35
N LEU A 359 -11.27 11.63 1.73
CA LEU A 359 -10.31 12.52 2.38
C LEU A 359 -10.64 13.96 2.02
N ILE A 360 -10.83 14.81 3.04
CA ILE A 360 -11.16 16.22 2.90
C ILE A 360 -10.12 17.03 3.65
N LEU A 361 -9.41 17.91 2.95
CA LEU A 361 -8.44 18.84 3.50
C LEU A 361 -9.08 20.23 3.59
N ILE A 362 -9.26 20.75 4.79
CA ILE A 362 -9.78 22.11 4.98
C ILE A 362 -8.65 22.99 5.50
N LYS A 363 -8.19 23.93 4.66
CA LYS A 363 -7.07 24.81 4.96
C LYS A 363 -7.34 25.62 6.23
N GLY A 364 -6.35 25.67 7.12
CA GLY A 364 -6.44 26.34 8.41
C GLY A 364 -7.22 25.57 9.49
N ILE A 365 -7.80 24.40 9.16
CA ILE A 365 -8.58 23.59 10.11
C ILE A 365 -7.93 22.22 10.31
N GLY A 366 -7.92 21.37 9.29
CA GLY A 366 -7.35 20.02 9.39
C GLY A 366 -7.86 19.07 8.33
N ILE A 367 -7.76 17.78 8.62
CA ILE A 367 -8.14 16.67 7.75
C ILE A 367 -9.38 15.99 8.30
N PHE A 368 -10.35 15.74 7.42
CA PHE A 368 -11.50 14.91 7.71
C PHE A 368 -11.43 13.65 6.84
N SER A 369 -11.49 12.48 7.45
CA SER A 369 -11.63 11.21 6.76
C SER A 369 -13.04 10.67 6.91
N THR A 370 -13.56 10.04 5.87
CA THR A 370 -14.93 9.53 5.81
C THR A 370 -14.94 8.06 5.42
N GLY A 371 -15.82 7.27 6.04
CA GLY A 371 -15.91 5.84 5.75
C GLY A 371 -17.06 5.15 6.46
N PRO A 372 -17.29 3.85 6.18
CA PRO A 372 -18.40 3.09 6.75
C PRO A 372 -18.19 2.70 8.23
N SER A 373 -16.96 2.77 8.74
CA SER A 373 -16.63 2.40 10.12
C SER A 373 -15.45 3.22 10.65
N PHE A 374 -15.26 3.24 11.96
CA PHE A 374 -14.11 3.86 12.61
C PHE A 374 -12.78 3.23 12.11
N LYS A 375 -12.74 1.91 11.96
CA LYS A 375 -11.59 1.20 11.40
C LYS A 375 -11.24 1.70 9.99
N ALA A 376 -12.25 1.89 9.13
CA ALA A 376 -12.03 2.39 7.77
C ALA A 376 -11.48 3.83 7.76
N VAL A 377 -12.01 4.73 8.59
CA VAL A 377 -11.53 6.13 8.65
C VAL A 377 -10.16 6.24 9.31
N SER A 378 -9.82 5.40 10.29
CA SER A 378 -8.50 5.34 10.88
C SER A 378 -7.43 4.96 9.85
N TYR A 379 -7.71 3.99 8.99
CA TYR A 379 -6.80 3.60 7.90
C TYR A 379 -6.66 4.68 6.83
N THR A 380 -7.75 5.36 6.46
CA THR A 380 -7.70 6.51 5.56
C THR A 380 -6.83 7.62 6.15
N HIS A 381 -6.88 7.78 7.45
CA HIS A 381 -6.14 8.78 8.20
C HIS A 381 -4.63 8.52 8.19
N LEU A 382 -4.20 7.29 8.49
CA LEU A 382 -2.80 6.89 8.44
C LEU A 382 -2.20 7.15 7.05
N ARG A 383 -2.95 6.91 5.97
CA ARG A 383 -2.53 7.16 4.60
C ARG A 383 -2.48 8.63 4.21
N ALA A 384 -3.26 9.50 4.84
CA ALA A 384 -3.17 10.95 4.66
C ALA A 384 -1.84 11.53 5.14
N HIS A 385 -1.13 10.84 6.04
CA HIS A 385 0.19 11.25 6.50
C HIS A 385 1.29 11.17 5.42
N GLU A 386 1.09 10.39 4.37
CA GLU A 386 2.11 10.09 3.38
C GLU A 386 2.13 11.03 2.18
N THR A 387 1.13 11.87 2.02
CA THR A 387 1.11 12.88 0.94
C THR A 387 2.20 13.94 1.09
N LYS A 388 3.08 13.83 2.09
CA LYS A 388 4.07 14.85 2.47
C LYS A 388 5.47 14.63 1.90
N ARG A 389 5.82 13.48 1.36
CA ARG A 389 7.22 13.22 0.96
C ARG A 389 7.46 13.29 -0.54
#